data_a3d8fbcf878f3f00410d0d967aa98dad
#
_entry.id   a3d8fbcf878f3f00410d0d967aa98dad
#
_cell.length_a   1.000
_cell.length_b   1.000
_cell.length_c   1.000
_cell.angle_alpha   90.00
_cell.angle_beta   90.00
_cell.angle_gamma   90.00
#
_symmetry.space_group_name_H-M   'P 1'
#
loop_
_entity.id
_entity.type
_entity.pdbx_description
1 polymer ?
#
loop_
_entity_poly.entity_id
_entity_poly.type
_entity_poly.pdbx_seq_one_letter_code
_entity_poly.pdbx_strand_id
1 'polypeptide(L)'
;MTFHVERIDHVVLRVRDLPGMVRFYEQALGFRVERTLERLSLVQMRAGASMLDLVKGERPAAGGNMDHLCFRIEPFDRPSIESRLSPLGIAIGETVERYGAEGTGLSVYFNDPEGNQIELKGPSKMPASP
;
A
#
# COMPACT_ATOMS: atom_id res chain seq x y z
N MET A 1 -2.15 -24.15 -25.00
CA MET A 1 -2.53 -23.88 -23.63
C MET A 1 -2.61 -22.38 -23.37
N THR A 2 -3.69 -21.93 -22.76
CA THR A 2 -3.79 -20.52 -22.37
C THR A 2 -3.13 -20.31 -21.01
N PHE A 3 -2.91 -19.06 -20.67
CA PHE A 3 -2.39 -18.70 -19.37
C PHE A 3 -3.56 -18.31 -18.43
N HIS A 4 -3.28 -18.21 -17.13
CA HIS A 4 -4.22 -17.63 -16.18
C HIS A 4 -3.46 -16.63 -15.29
N VAL A 5 -4.16 -15.66 -14.76
CA VAL A 5 -3.56 -14.66 -13.85
C VAL A 5 -3.60 -15.24 -12.45
N GLU A 6 -2.48 -15.26 -11.75
CA GLU A 6 -2.42 -15.74 -10.37
C GLU A 6 -2.63 -14.63 -9.37
N ARG A 7 -1.97 -13.48 -9.56
CA ARG A 7 -2.03 -12.36 -8.61
C ARG A 7 -1.42 -11.11 -9.22
N ILE A 8 -1.59 -10.01 -8.53
CA ILE A 8 -0.86 -8.79 -8.85
C ILE A 8 0.57 -8.95 -8.33
N ASP A 9 1.56 -8.69 -9.20
CA ASP A 9 2.97 -8.83 -8.84
C ASP A 9 3.50 -7.59 -8.13
N HIS A 10 3.35 -6.44 -8.74
CA HIS A 10 3.82 -5.18 -8.17
C HIS A 10 3.01 -4.01 -8.72
N VAL A 11 3.10 -2.89 -8.02
CA VAL A 11 2.51 -1.61 -8.41
C VAL A 11 3.63 -0.58 -8.43
N VAL A 12 3.59 0.36 -9.37
CA VAL A 12 4.58 1.42 -9.47
C VAL A 12 3.89 2.76 -9.19
N LEU A 13 4.42 3.50 -8.21
CA LEU A 13 3.95 4.84 -7.87
C LEU A 13 5.01 5.86 -8.27
N ARG A 14 4.59 6.94 -8.93
CA ARG A 14 5.45 8.11 -9.13
C ARG A 14 5.45 8.93 -7.86
N VAL A 15 6.63 9.32 -7.39
CA VAL A 15 6.78 10.09 -6.16
C VAL A 15 7.74 11.25 -6.41
N ARG A 16 7.53 12.36 -5.73
CA ARG A 16 8.40 13.53 -5.87
C ARG A 16 9.63 13.42 -5.00
N ASP A 17 9.44 13.03 -3.75
CA ASP A 17 10.50 12.87 -2.77
C ASP A 17 10.78 11.38 -2.59
N LEU A 18 11.61 10.83 -3.47
CA LEU A 18 11.89 9.39 -3.45
C LEU A 18 12.50 8.94 -2.13
N PRO A 19 13.57 9.57 -1.59
CA PRO A 19 14.11 9.12 -0.30
C PRO A 19 13.11 9.22 0.84
N GLY A 20 12.32 10.29 0.88
CA GLY A 20 11.31 10.48 1.91
C GLY A 20 10.22 9.43 1.85
N MET A 21 9.77 9.07 0.65
CA MET A 21 8.75 8.07 0.48
C MET A 21 9.25 6.67 0.81
N VAL A 22 10.50 6.36 0.48
CA VAL A 22 11.11 5.11 0.89
C VAL A 22 11.11 5.00 2.42
N ARG A 23 11.57 6.04 3.11
CA ARG A 23 11.56 6.05 4.59
C ARG A 23 10.15 5.89 5.13
N PHE A 24 9.19 6.55 4.52
CA PHE A 24 7.80 6.46 4.98
C PHE A 24 7.32 5.00 4.95
N TYR A 25 7.47 4.32 3.82
CA TYR A 25 6.97 2.96 3.70
C TYR A 25 7.76 1.97 4.56
N GLU A 26 9.04 2.23 4.82
CA GLU A 26 9.80 1.45 5.79
C GLU A 26 9.22 1.60 7.19
N GLN A 27 8.98 2.84 7.61
CA GLN A 27 8.52 3.14 8.97
C GLN A 27 7.06 2.82 9.19
N ALA A 28 6.21 3.17 8.23
CA ALA A 28 4.77 3.01 8.37
C ALA A 28 4.33 1.55 8.23
N LEU A 29 4.85 0.84 7.24
CA LEU A 29 4.34 -0.49 6.88
C LEU A 29 5.41 -1.58 6.97
N GLY A 30 6.63 -1.25 7.35
CA GLY A 30 7.68 -2.24 7.50
C GLY A 30 8.18 -2.81 6.17
N PHE A 31 7.98 -2.07 5.09
CA PHE A 31 8.54 -2.50 3.81
C PHE A 31 10.06 -2.37 3.87
N ARG A 32 10.74 -3.11 3.03
CA ARG A 32 12.21 -3.04 2.96
C ARG A 32 12.63 -2.87 1.51
N VAL A 33 13.74 -2.16 1.33
CA VAL A 33 14.31 -1.98 0.00
C VAL A 33 14.81 -3.32 -0.51
N GLU A 34 14.28 -3.75 -1.65
CA GLU A 34 14.72 -4.95 -2.34
C GLU A 34 15.86 -4.61 -3.28
N ARG A 35 15.70 -3.52 -4.04
CA ARG A 35 16.64 -3.16 -5.08
C ARG A 35 16.52 -1.68 -5.41
N THR A 36 17.65 -1.03 -5.68
CA THR A 36 17.69 0.35 -6.13
C THR A 36 18.31 0.42 -7.52
N LEU A 37 17.64 1.08 -8.44
CA LEU A 37 18.10 1.31 -9.80
C LEU A 37 18.34 2.81 -9.97
N GLU A 38 19.54 3.27 -9.62
CA GLU A 38 19.83 4.71 -9.57
C GLU A 38 19.64 5.41 -10.92
N ARG A 39 20.01 4.73 -11.98
CA ARG A 39 19.86 5.25 -13.34
C ARG A 39 18.41 5.62 -13.68
N LEU A 40 17.46 4.91 -13.11
CA LEU A 40 16.05 5.12 -13.35
C LEU A 40 15.37 5.93 -12.23
N SER A 41 16.11 6.29 -11.19
CA SER A 41 15.56 6.88 -9.97
C SER A 41 14.39 6.03 -9.46
N LEU A 42 14.64 4.74 -9.32
CA LEU A 42 13.64 3.74 -8.98
C LEU A 42 14.10 2.93 -7.77
N VAL A 43 13.22 2.77 -6.79
CA VAL A 43 13.46 1.92 -5.64
C VAL A 43 12.35 0.88 -5.61
N GLN A 44 12.72 -0.38 -5.57
CA GLN A 44 11.77 -1.49 -5.47
C GLN A 44 11.71 -1.96 -4.02
N MET A 45 10.53 -1.91 -3.43
CA MET A 45 10.35 -2.26 -2.03
C MET A 45 9.55 -3.55 -1.90
N ARG A 46 9.99 -4.41 -0.99
CA ARG A 46 9.28 -5.65 -0.69
C ARG A 46 8.10 -5.34 0.22
N ALA A 47 6.90 -5.74 -0.19
CA ALA A 47 5.64 -5.54 0.54
C ALA A 47 5.00 -6.91 0.72
N GLY A 48 5.46 -7.67 1.73
CA GLY A 48 5.02 -9.05 1.90
C GLY A 48 5.43 -9.92 0.72
N ALA A 49 4.48 -10.56 0.09
CA ALA A 49 4.72 -11.41 -1.09
C ALA A 49 4.72 -10.62 -2.39
N SER A 50 4.45 -9.33 -2.35
CA SER A 50 4.38 -8.46 -3.52
C SER A 50 5.44 -7.38 -3.43
N MET A 51 5.42 -6.44 -4.37
CA MET A 51 6.35 -5.32 -4.37
C MET A 51 5.63 -4.01 -4.65
N LEU A 52 6.14 -2.96 -4.03
CA LEU A 52 5.78 -1.59 -4.34
C LEU A 52 7.03 -0.90 -4.88
N ASP A 53 6.96 -0.47 -6.12
CA ASP A 53 8.06 0.27 -6.74
C ASP A 53 7.78 1.76 -6.64
N LEU A 54 8.77 2.52 -6.24
CA LEU A 54 8.69 3.98 -6.18
C LEU A 54 9.65 4.55 -7.21
N VAL A 55 9.12 5.34 -8.13
CA VAL A 55 9.93 5.98 -9.17
C VAL A 55 9.78 7.50 -9.06
N LYS A 56 10.90 8.21 -9.14
CA LYS A 56 10.85 9.66 -9.06
C LYS A 56 10.17 10.25 -10.30
N GLY A 57 9.21 11.14 -10.08
CA GLY A 57 8.51 11.80 -11.17
C GLY A 57 7.37 12.65 -10.66
N GLU A 58 6.84 13.48 -11.54
CA GLU A 58 5.68 14.28 -11.21
C GLU A 58 4.40 13.47 -11.37
N ARG A 59 3.47 13.67 -10.45
CA ARG A 59 2.14 13.10 -10.59
C ARG A 59 1.40 13.80 -11.72
N PRO A 60 0.55 13.08 -12.46
CA PRO A 60 -0.34 13.77 -13.41
C PRO A 60 -1.15 14.84 -12.69
N ALA A 61 -1.44 15.93 -13.37
CA ALA A 61 -2.37 16.92 -12.87
C ALA A 61 -3.69 16.23 -12.55
N ALA A 62 -4.46 16.79 -11.64
CA ALA A 62 -5.67 16.26 -11.03
C ALA A 62 -6.34 15.06 -11.74
N GLY A 63 -6.73 14.04 -10.98
CA GLY A 63 -7.47 12.92 -11.54
C GLY A 63 -6.60 11.77 -12.04
N GLY A 64 -5.47 11.53 -11.42
CA GLY A 64 -4.69 10.34 -11.71
C GLY A 64 -5.57 9.09 -11.65
N ASN A 65 -5.24 8.07 -12.45
CA ASN A 65 -6.09 6.92 -12.64
C ASN A 65 -6.23 6.02 -11.40
N MET A 66 -5.25 6.04 -10.49
CA MET A 66 -5.30 5.18 -9.30
C MET A 66 -6.16 5.81 -8.21
N ASP A 67 -7.30 5.18 -7.90
CA ASP A 67 -8.14 5.62 -6.79
C ASP A 67 -7.46 5.34 -5.45
N HIS A 68 -7.11 4.11 -5.22
CA HIS A 68 -6.39 3.71 -4.00
C HIS A 68 -5.67 2.38 -4.23
N LEU A 69 -4.81 2.04 -3.27
CA LEU A 69 -4.06 0.80 -3.26
C LEU A 69 -4.32 0.12 -1.92
N CYS A 70 -4.69 -1.14 -1.95
CA CYS A 70 -5.00 -1.89 -0.73
C CYS A 70 -3.90 -2.90 -0.43
N PHE A 71 -3.42 -2.89 0.82
CA PHE A 71 -2.54 -3.92 1.34
C PHE A 71 -3.30 -4.79 2.33
N ARG A 72 -3.15 -6.09 2.22
CA ARG A 72 -3.69 -7.05 3.16
C ARG A 72 -2.72 -7.14 4.33
N ILE A 73 -3.20 -6.87 5.54
CA ILE A 73 -2.37 -6.94 6.75
C ILE A 73 -2.87 -8.06 7.67
N GLU A 74 -1.99 -8.52 8.53
CA GLU A 74 -2.25 -9.60 9.49
C GLU A 74 -1.48 -9.31 10.77
N PRO A 75 -2.12 -9.21 11.92
CA PRO A 75 -3.57 -9.13 12.12
C PRO A 75 -4.09 -7.71 11.82
N PHE A 76 -5.42 -7.53 11.87
CA PHE A 76 -6.00 -6.20 11.84
C PHE A 76 -6.22 -5.79 13.31
N ASP A 77 -5.44 -4.83 13.76
CA ASP A 77 -5.52 -4.33 15.12
C ASP A 77 -5.39 -2.81 15.08
N ARG A 78 -6.54 -2.12 15.21
CA ARG A 78 -6.56 -0.67 15.07
C ARG A 78 -5.57 0.05 15.96
N PRO A 79 -5.45 -0.26 17.27
CA PRO A 79 -4.45 0.42 18.11
C PRO A 79 -3.03 0.27 17.59
N SER A 80 -2.67 -0.89 17.07
CA SER A 80 -1.33 -1.11 16.48
C SER A 80 -1.12 -0.28 15.23
N ILE A 81 -2.16 -0.18 14.39
CA ILE A 81 -2.09 0.64 13.18
C ILE A 81 -1.89 2.11 13.58
N GLU A 82 -2.69 2.60 14.52
CA GLU A 82 -2.58 3.98 14.98
C GLU A 82 -1.22 4.27 15.57
N SER A 83 -0.67 3.35 16.37
CA SER A 83 0.62 3.57 17.02
C SER A 83 1.77 3.67 16.02
N ARG A 84 1.65 3.05 14.85
CA ARG A 84 2.68 3.16 13.81
C ARG A 84 2.52 4.40 12.95
N LEU A 85 1.30 4.81 12.68
CA LEU A 85 1.03 5.89 11.73
C LEU A 85 0.95 7.27 12.41
N SER A 86 0.41 7.33 13.63
CA SER A 86 0.24 8.58 14.34
C SER A 86 1.56 9.34 14.55
N PRO A 87 2.67 8.69 14.96
CA PRO A 87 3.95 9.39 15.09
C PRO A 87 4.48 9.97 13.77
N LEU A 88 4.01 9.46 12.64
CA LEU A 88 4.39 9.96 11.32
C LEU A 88 3.45 11.06 10.82
N GLY A 89 2.53 11.51 11.67
CA GLY A 89 1.57 12.55 11.32
C GLY A 89 0.42 12.07 10.46
N ILE A 90 0.19 10.77 10.41
CA ILE A 90 -0.86 10.17 9.57
C ILE A 90 -2.07 9.84 10.43
N ALA A 91 -3.22 10.39 10.05
CA ALA A 91 -4.50 10.05 10.67
C ALA A 91 -5.20 8.99 9.82
N ILE A 92 -5.78 7.99 10.48
CA ILE A 92 -6.57 6.98 9.78
C ILE A 92 -8.06 7.29 9.98
N GLY A 93 -8.87 6.93 8.98
CA GLY A 93 -10.31 7.09 9.04
C GLY A 93 -10.95 6.03 9.94
N GLU A 94 -12.28 6.00 9.93
CA GLU A 94 -13.02 5.00 10.67
C GLU A 94 -12.75 3.60 10.14
N THR A 95 -12.85 2.61 11.02
CA THR A 95 -12.82 1.21 10.61
C THR A 95 -14.11 0.88 9.89
N VAL A 96 -14.01 0.32 8.70
CA VAL A 96 -15.16 -0.05 7.87
C VAL A 96 -15.01 -1.48 7.38
N GLU A 97 -16.10 -2.07 6.96
CA GLU A 97 -16.06 -3.39 6.34
C GLU A 97 -15.96 -3.25 4.83
N ARG A 98 -15.07 -4.05 4.23
CA ARG A 98 -14.88 -4.04 2.77
C ARG A 98 -14.71 -5.46 2.25
N TYR A 99 -15.24 -5.68 1.08
CA TYR A 99 -15.06 -6.93 0.34
C TYR A 99 -13.78 -6.81 -0.49
N GLY A 100 -13.01 -7.88 -0.50
CA GLY A 100 -11.76 -7.93 -1.26
C GLY A 100 -11.46 -9.34 -1.73
N ALA A 101 -10.20 -9.58 -2.07
CA ALA A 101 -9.78 -10.84 -2.68
C ALA A 101 -10.09 -12.08 -1.83
N GLU A 102 -10.13 -11.94 -0.51
CA GLU A 102 -10.39 -13.06 0.41
C GLU A 102 -11.77 -12.99 1.04
N GLY A 103 -12.61 -12.03 0.64
CA GLY A 103 -13.94 -11.83 1.22
C GLY A 103 -14.02 -10.56 2.04
N THR A 104 -14.99 -10.50 2.96
CA THR A 104 -15.27 -9.32 3.76
C THR A 104 -14.39 -9.26 5.00
N GLY A 105 -13.72 -8.15 5.20
CA GLY A 105 -12.88 -7.92 6.38
C GLY A 105 -12.90 -6.45 6.76
N LEU A 106 -12.17 -6.12 7.84
CA LEU A 106 -12.07 -4.75 8.33
C LEU A 106 -10.99 -4.01 7.58
N SER A 107 -11.26 -2.74 7.29
CA SER A 107 -10.31 -1.86 6.60
C SER A 107 -10.25 -0.50 7.26
N VAL A 108 -9.10 0.16 7.11
CA VAL A 108 -8.92 1.59 7.37
C VAL A 108 -8.22 2.20 6.17
N TYR A 109 -8.44 3.50 5.97
CA TYR A 109 -7.84 4.27 4.87
C TYR A 109 -7.00 5.40 5.43
N PHE A 110 -5.91 5.70 4.74
CA PHE A 110 -5.10 6.89 5.02
C PHE A 110 -4.45 7.37 3.73
N ASN A 111 -3.94 8.60 3.77
CA ASN A 111 -3.15 9.10 2.65
C ASN A 111 -1.69 9.09 3.03
N ASP A 112 -0.83 8.64 2.11
CA ASP A 112 0.60 8.73 2.32
C ASP A 112 1.04 10.20 2.19
N PRO A 113 2.31 10.54 2.49
CA PRO A 113 2.73 11.94 2.47
C PRO A 113 2.58 12.64 1.13
N GLU A 114 2.46 11.91 0.04
CA GLU A 114 2.24 12.50 -1.28
C GLU A 114 0.79 12.39 -1.76
N GLY A 115 -0.12 12.04 -0.84
CA GLY A 115 -1.55 12.05 -1.14
C GLY A 115 -2.08 10.80 -1.83
N ASN A 116 -1.30 9.73 -1.88
CA ASN A 116 -1.82 8.46 -2.39
C ASN A 116 -2.71 7.82 -1.33
N GLN A 117 -3.91 7.45 -1.71
CA GLN A 117 -4.82 6.79 -0.77
C GLN A 117 -4.45 5.33 -0.64
N ILE A 118 -4.25 4.91 0.60
CA ILE A 118 -3.87 3.53 0.96
C ILE A 118 -4.96 2.95 1.84
N GLU A 119 -5.33 1.72 1.52
CA GLU A 119 -6.25 0.94 2.35
C GLU A 119 -5.46 -0.19 3.00
N LEU A 120 -5.67 -0.41 4.30
CA LEU A 120 -5.14 -1.56 5.02
C LEU A 120 -6.32 -2.45 5.36
N LYS A 121 -6.33 -3.66 4.84
CA LYS A 121 -7.44 -4.59 5.02
C LYS A 121 -6.95 -5.84 5.75
N GLY A 122 -7.68 -6.22 6.77
CA GLY A 122 -7.39 -7.41 7.57
C GLY A 122 -7.92 -8.70 6.95
N PRO A 123 -7.75 -9.81 7.68
CA PRO A 123 -8.24 -11.10 7.21
C PRO A 123 -9.76 -11.12 7.08
N SER A 124 -10.24 -11.99 6.24
CA SER A 124 -11.67 -12.13 6.00
C SER A 124 -12.38 -12.63 7.26
N LYS A 125 -13.49 -11.98 7.60
CA LYS A 125 -14.41 -12.45 8.64
C LYS A 125 -15.29 -13.56 8.10
N MET A 126 -15.60 -13.46 6.81
CA MET A 126 -16.42 -14.45 6.11
C MET A 126 -15.71 -14.82 4.83
N PRO A 127 -15.60 -16.14 4.56
CA PRO A 127 -14.93 -16.58 3.33
C PRO A 127 -15.57 -15.95 2.10
N ALA A 128 -14.75 -15.73 1.06
CA ALA A 128 -15.28 -15.33 -0.23
C ALA A 128 -16.21 -16.44 -0.73
N SER A 129 -17.30 -16.04 -1.41
CA SER A 129 -18.19 -17.02 -2.02
C SER A 129 -17.45 -17.78 -3.11
N PRO A 130 -17.65 -19.11 -3.20
CA PRO A 130 -17.03 -19.88 -4.26
C PRO A 130 -17.50 -19.48 -5.65
#